data_3164294d1a360aaefedc2c2dfcbe08b3
#
_entry.id   3164294d1a360aaefedc2c2dfcbe08b3
#
_cell.length_a   1.000
_cell.length_b   1.000
_cell.length_c   1.000
_cell.angle_alpha   90.00
_cell.angle_beta   90.00
_cell.angle_gamma   90.00
#
_symmetry.space_group_name_H-M   'P 1'
#
loop_
_entity.id
_entity.type
_entity.pdbx_description
1 polymer ?
#
loop_
_entity_poly.entity_id
_entity_poly.type
_entity_poly.pdbx_seq_one_letter_code
_entity_poly.pdbx_strand_id
1 'polypeptide(L)'
;MPELFDLEDLETNSALPTSGLIAITMDSAGVAHFAIPRAEVGQGITTAAAMIIAEELDLPLSQVDVSLAPARPELVFNQLTGGSNTMNSMFTPIRVAAAIARGALLQAAALELGVALSALTTRAGVISGPGGVSRTYGQLAAKAASATTRAVSVTLKNTSAFTLVGTPQNRVDALAAVTGQKKFTMDLVVPGALPTMVCRPPTLNGSPHGSSTSPRSG
;
A
#
# COMPACT_ATOMS: atom_id res chain seq x y z
N MET A 1 -0.79 1.17 -20.61
CA MET A 1 -0.66 1.23 -19.14
C MET A 1 0.14 0.01 -18.74
N PRO A 2 1.20 0.12 -17.94
CA PRO A 2 1.70 -1.06 -17.30
C PRO A 2 0.55 -1.64 -16.48
N GLU A 3 0.24 -2.90 -16.70
CA GLU A 3 -0.81 -3.57 -15.97
C GLU A 3 -0.43 -3.57 -14.49
N LEU A 4 -1.21 -2.87 -13.67
CA LEU A 4 -1.15 -2.92 -12.21
C LEU A 4 -1.76 -4.25 -11.72
N PHE A 5 -1.43 -5.31 -12.38
CA PHE A 5 -2.05 -6.60 -12.34
C PHE A 5 -0.97 -7.63 -12.01
N ASP A 6 -1.16 -8.35 -10.95
CA ASP A 6 -0.28 -9.41 -10.55
C ASP A 6 -0.91 -10.76 -10.88
N LEU A 7 -0.30 -11.49 -11.83
CA LEU A 7 -0.74 -12.83 -12.19
C LEU A 7 -0.69 -13.81 -11.02
N GLU A 8 0.23 -13.59 -10.07
CA GLU A 8 0.36 -14.44 -8.88
C GLU A 8 -0.85 -14.32 -7.95
N ASP A 9 -1.57 -13.19 -7.94
CA ASP A 9 -2.83 -13.05 -7.21
C ASP A 9 -3.90 -14.04 -7.72
N LEU A 10 -3.86 -14.42 -8.98
CA LEU A 10 -4.76 -15.40 -9.57
C LEU A 10 -4.34 -16.84 -9.25
N GLU A 11 -3.05 -17.09 -9.13
CA GLU A 11 -2.53 -18.45 -8.96
C GLU A 11 -2.58 -18.92 -7.51
N THR A 12 -2.40 -18.01 -6.54
CA THR A 12 -2.16 -18.42 -5.17
C THR A 12 -3.39 -18.58 -4.30
N ASN A 13 -4.50 -17.89 -4.51
CA ASN A 13 -5.68 -17.97 -3.64
C ASN A 13 -7.00 -17.50 -4.25
N SER A 14 -7.16 -17.56 -5.52
CA SER A 14 -8.37 -17.03 -6.17
C SER A 14 -8.57 -15.51 -5.92
N ALA A 15 -7.52 -14.82 -5.53
CA ALA A 15 -7.59 -13.37 -5.38
C ALA A 15 -7.67 -12.72 -6.77
N LEU A 16 -8.63 -11.84 -6.93
CA LEU A 16 -8.76 -11.07 -8.17
C LEU A 16 -7.66 -10.00 -8.26
N PRO A 17 -7.36 -9.51 -9.47
CA PRO A 17 -6.39 -8.43 -9.66
C PRO A 17 -6.66 -7.22 -8.79
N THR A 18 -5.59 -6.62 -8.27
CA THR A 18 -5.65 -5.43 -7.41
C THR A 18 -5.61 -4.12 -8.20
N SER A 19 -5.69 -4.18 -9.53
CA SER A 19 -5.73 -2.99 -10.40
C SER A 19 -6.84 -2.02 -9.97
N GLY A 20 -6.47 -0.75 -9.83
CA GLY A 20 -7.37 0.29 -9.32
C GLY A 20 -7.45 0.39 -7.79
N LEU A 21 -6.90 -0.58 -7.03
CA LEU A 21 -6.77 -0.49 -5.56
C LEU A 21 -5.45 0.12 -5.10
N ILE A 22 -4.48 0.20 -5.99
CA ILE A 22 -3.14 0.68 -5.69
C ILE A 22 -3.00 2.10 -6.24
N ALA A 23 -3.09 3.07 -5.34
CA ALA A 23 -2.85 4.47 -5.64
C ALA A 23 -1.95 5.08 -4.55
N ILE A 24 -0.89 5.74 -4.98
CA ILE A 24 -0.02 6.50 -4.09
C ILE A 24 -0.28 7.97 -4.33
N THR A 25 -0.59 8.70 -3.27
CA THR A 25 -0.77 10.16 -3.30
C THR A 25 0.37 10.83 -2.54
N MET A 26 0.64 12.08 -2.88
CA MET A 26 1.67 12.91 -2.26
C MET A 26 1.03 14.19 -1.76
N ASP A 27 1.28 14.55 -0.51
CA ASP A 27 0.82 15.82 0.04
C ASP A 27 1.84 16.97 -0.17
N SER A 28 1.44 18.18 0.24
CA SER A 28 2.28 19.37 0.14
C SER A 28 3.48 19.36 1.10
N ALA A 29 3.49 18.51 2.10
CA ALA A 29 4.63 18.28 2.98
C ALA A 29 5.65 17.29 2.40
N GLY A 30 5.30 16.63 1.29
CA GLY A 30 6.13 15.61 0.65
C GLY A 30 6.00 14.23 1.29
N VAL A 31 4.90 13.99 2.02
CA VAL A 31 4.58 12.68 2.55
C VAL A 31 3.81 11.88 1.51
N ALA A 32 4.26 10.66 1.25
CA ALA A 32 3.56 9.71 0.39
C ALA A 32 2.54 8.93 1.22
N HIS A 33 1.28 8.89 0.75
CA HIS A 33 0.19 8.16 1.40
C HIS A 33 -0.25 6.99 0.54
N PHE A 34 -0.47 5.86 1.19
CA PHE A 34 -0.93 4.64 0.56
C PHE A 34 -1.92 3.91 1.46
N ALA A 35 -3.07 3.52 0.92
CA ALA A 35 -4.04 2.68 1.61
C ALA A 35 -3.91 1.24 1.11
N ILE A 36 -3.26 0.37 1.91
CA ILE A 36 -3.02 -1.02 1.53
C ILE A 36 -4.33 -1.83 1.57
N PRO A 37 -4.72 -2.50 0.48
CA PRO A 37 -5.97 -3.26 0.41
C PRO A 37 -5.85 -4.68 1.00
N ARG A 38 -5.12 -4.83 2.09
CA ARG A 38 -4.94 -6.10 2.81
C ARG A 38 -5.02 -5.85 4.31
N ALA A 39 -5.47 -6.85 5.07
CA ALA A 39 -5.56 -6.70 6.52
C ALA A 39 -4.20 -6.85 7.21
N GLU A 40 -3.89 -5.92 8.08
CA GLU A 40 -2.78 -6.02 9.03
C GLU A 40 -3.27 -6.79 10.27
N VAL A 41 -2.75 -7.98 10.46
CA VAL A 41 -3.11 -8.89 11.58
C VAL A 41 -1.92 -9.14 12.52
N GLY A 42 -0.94 -8.26 12.50
CA GLY A 42 0.27 -8.34 13.31
C GLY A 42 1.53 -8.72 12.52
N GLN A 43 1.40 -9.06 11.23
CA GLN A 43 2.50 -9.50 10.39
C GLN A 43 3.40 -8.37 9.88
N GLY A 44 3.00 -7.09 10.00
CA GLY A 44 3.85 -5.93 9.66
C GLY A 44 3.81 -5.52 8.18
N ILE A 45 2.73 -5.80 7.46
CA ILE A 45 2.61 -5.46 6.03
C ILE A 45 2.65 -3.95 5.77
N THR A 46 2.16 -3.14 6.71
CA THR A 46 2.24 -1.67 6.60
C THR A 46 3.69 -1.20 6.55
N THR A 47 4.56 -1.78 7.36
CA THR A 47 6.01 -1.47 7.33
C THR A 47 6.64 -1.94 6.02
N ALA A 48 6.32 -3.15 5.58
CA ALA A 48 6.86 -3.69 4.34
C ALA A 48 6.43 -2.83 3.12
N ALA A 49 5.16 -2.44 3.04
CA ALA A 49 4.67 -1.56 1.99
C ALA A 49 5.34 -0.18 2.05
N ALA A 50 5.49 0.40 3.25
CA ALA A 50 6.18 1.68 3.42
C ALA A 50 7.64 1.62 2.95
N MET A 51 8.36 0.53 3.23
CA MET A 51 9.73 0.33 2.75
C MET A 51 9.81 0.27 1.22
N ILE A 52 8.88 -0.44 0.58
CA ILE A 52 8.85 -0.56 -0.89
C ILE A 52 8.60 0.81 -1.53
N ILE A 53 7.65 1.58 -1.00
CA ILE A 53 7.30 2.92 -1.49
C ILE A 53 8.46 3.88 -1.27
N ALA A 54 9.04 3.90 -0.07
CA ALA A 54 10.18 4.75 0.27
C ALA A 54 11.39 4.47 -0.63
N GLU A 55 11.67 3.18 -0.91
CA GLU A 55 12.75 2.77 -1.79
C GLU A 55 12.58 3.31 -3.21
N GLU A 56 11.41 3.08 -3.84
CA GLU A 56 11.16 3.50 -5.21
C GLU A 56 11.05 5.03 -5.37
N LEU A 57 10.57 5.73 -4.34
CA LEU A 57 10.43 7.19 -4.34
C LEU A 57 11.70 7.93 -3.88
N ASP A 58 12.74 7.23 -3.45
CA ASP A 58 13.91 7.86 -2.79
C ASP A 58 13.51 8.74 -1.60
N LEU A 59 12.54 8.26 -0.78
CA LEU A 59 12.08 8.92 0.44
C LEU A 59 12.67 8.28 1.69
N PRO A 60 12.88 9.04 2.76
CA PRO A 60 13.05 8.43 4.08
C PRO A 60 11.75 7.73 4.50
N LEU A 61 11.87 6.62 5.23
CA LEU A 61 10.71 5.84 5.69
C LEU A 61 9.71 6.67 6.49
N SER A 62 10.18 7.67 7.22
CA SER A 62 9.35 8.62 7.99
C SER A 62 8.44 9.53 7.14
N GLN A 63 8.67 9.60 5.83
CA GLN A 63 7.84 10.34 4.88
C GLN A 63 6.90 9.43 4.08
N VAL A 64 6.64 8.23 4.57
CA VAL A 64 5.67 7.33 3.96
C VAL A 64 4.65 6.92 5.02
N ASP A 65 3.40 7.24 4.77
CA ASP A 65 2.25 6.87 5.61
C ASP A 65 1.44 5.78 4.94
N VAL A 66 1.32 4.62 5.59
CA VAL A 66 0.55 3.48 5.10
C VAL A 66 -0.59 3.19 6.05
N SER A 67 -1.80 3.45 5.58
CA SER A 67 -3.04 3.08 6.24
C SER A 67 -3.64 1.80 5.67
N LEU A 68 -4.66 1.26 6.31
CA LEU A 68 -5.46 0.16 5.76
C LEU A 68 -6.59 0.73 4.90
N ALA A 69 -6.80 0.17 3.72
CA ALA A 69 -7.93 0.53 2.89
C ALA A 69 -9.25 0.07 3.53
N PRO A 70 -10.35 0.81 3.35
CA PRO A 70 -11.66 0.37 3.82
C PRO A 70 -12.09 -0.94 3.13
N ALA A 71 -12.81 -1.78 3.87
CA ALA A 71 -13.39 -2.99 3.30
C ALA A 71 -14.44 -2.64 2.25
N ARG A 72 -14.41 -3.34 1.11
CA ARG A 72 -15.36 -3.18 0.01
C ARG A 72 -15.92 -4.54 -0.37
N PRO A 73 -17.24 -4.75 -0.32
CA PRO A 73 -17.84 -6.05 -0.64
C PRO A 73 -17.50 -6.57 -2.04
N GLU A 74 -17.40 -5.67 -3.01
CA GLU A 74 -17.03 -6.00 -4.39
C GLU A 74 -15.57 -6.45 -4.56
N LEU A 75 -14.74 -6.24 -3.54
CA LEU A 75 -13.32 -6.54 -3.56
C LEU A 75 -12.92 -7.63 -2.55
N VAL A 76 -13.87 -8.45 -2.13
CA VAL A 76 -13.66 -9.45 -1.07
C VAL A 76 -12.46 -10.37 -1.33
N PHE A 77 -12.24 -10.76 -2.57
CA PHE A 77 -11.10 -11.62 -2.92
C PHE A 77 -9.78 -10.84 -3.08
N ASN A 78 -9.85 -9.58 -3.49
CA ASN A 78 -8.68 -8.71 -3.62
C ASN A 78 -8.16 -8.23 -2.27
N GLN A 79 -9.00 -8.19 -1.25
CA GLN A 79 -8.66 -7.76 0.11
C GLN A 79 -8.34 -8.93 1.04
N LEU A 80 -8.33 -10.15 0.53
CA LEU A 80 -7.99 -11.34 1.30
C LEU A 80 -6.56 -11.29 1.82
N THR A 81 -6.39 -11.49 3.12
CA THR A 81 -5.10 -11.73 3.76
C THR A 81 -5.06 -13.18 4.23
N GLY A 82 -4.24 -13.99 3.59
CA GLY A 82 -4.12 -15.42 3.90
C GLY A 82 -3.01 -16.05 3.07
N GLY A 83 -2.55 -17.24 3.47
CA GLY A 83 -1.54 -18.01 2.75
C GLY A 83 -0.18 -17.32 2.56
N SER A 84 0.13 -16.25 3.32
CA SER A 84 1.34 -15.42 3.17
C SER A 84 1.48 -14.75 1.80
N ASN A 85 0.37 -14.53 1.08
CA ASN A 85 0.41 -14.01 -0.28
C ASN A 85 0.55 -12.48 -0.37
N THR A 86 0.28 -11.71 0.69
CA THR A 86 0.17 -10.26 0.59
C THR A 86 1.42 -9.61 -0.02
N MET A 87 2.60 -9.84 0.55
CA MET A 87 3.81 -9.20 0.01
C MET A 87 4.29 -9.85 -1.29
N ASN A 88 4.01 -11.12 -1.49
CA ASN A 88 4.32 -11.79 -2.75
C ASN A 88 3.55 -11.14 -3.91
N SER A 89 2.24 -11.00 -3.78
CA SER A 89 1.38 -10.43 -4.82
C SER A 89 1.47 -8.90 -4.94
N MET A 90 1.76 -8.19 -3.84
CA MET A 90 1.73 -6.72 -3.81
C MET A 90 3.09 -6.06 -4.07
N PHE A 91 4.20 -6.81 -4.01
CA PHE A 91 5.54 -6.24 -4.13
C PHE A 91 5.74 -5.49 -5.45
N THR A 92 5.52 -6.15 -6.57
CA THR A 92 5.66 -5.53 -7.89
C THR A 92 4.63 -4.43 -8.16
N PRO A 93 3.33 -4.63 -7.91
CA PRO A 93 2.34 -3.58 -8.07
C PRO A 93 2.63 -2.30 -7.28
N ILE A 94 3.05 -2.41 -6.01
CA ILE A 94 3.40 -1.24 -5.20
C ILE A 94 4.64 -0.53 -5.77
N ARG A 95 5.66 -1.28 -6.20
CA ARG A 95 6.85 -0.72 -6.87
C ARG A 95 6.49 0.06 -8.12
N VAL A 96 5.63 -0.52 -8.96
CA VAL A 96 5.18 0.13 -10.21
C VAL A 96 4.43 1.42 -9.89
N ALA A 97 3.50 1.41 -8.94
CA ALA A 97 2.78 2.61 -8.54
C ALA A 97 3.72 3.71 -8.01
N ALA A 98 4.70 3.35 -7.18
CA ALA A 98 5.69 4.28 -6.66
C ALA A 98 6.60 4.83 -7.76
N ALA A 99 7.03 3.99 -8.72
CA ALA A 99 7.82 4.42 -9.87
C ALA A 99 7.04 5.36 -10.79
N ILE A 100 5.74 5.12 -11.00
CA ILE A 100 4.85 6.04 -11.74
C ILE A 100 4.78 7.39 -11.02
N ALA A 101 4.57 7.40 -9.70
CA ALA A 101 4.54 8.62 -8.92
C ALA A 101 5.86 9.39 -9.01
N ARG A 102 7.01 8.70 -8.89
CA ARG A 102 8.35 9.31 -9.10
C ARG A 102 8.48 9.90 -10.50
N GLY A 103 8.06 9.17 -11.52
CA GLY A 103 8.11 9.63 -12.91
C GLY A 103 7.28 10.89 -13.14
N ALA A 104 6.08 10.97 -12.57
CA ALA A 104 5.23 12.14 -12.63
C ALA A 104 5.86 13.36 -11.94
N LEU A 105 6.47 13.17 -10.76
CA LEU A 105 7.20 14.22 -10.05
C LEU A 105 8.43 14.71 -10.85
N LEU A 106 9.19 13.80 -11.45
CA LEU A 106 10.32 14.15 -12.31
C LEU A 106 9.89 14.95 -13.56
N GLN A 107 8.77 14.57 -14.18
CA GLN A 107 8.21 15.34 -15.30
C GLN A 107 7.77 16.73 -14.87
N ALA A 108 7.08 16.86 -13.75
CA ALA A 108 6.68 18.16 -13.22
C ALA A 108 7.90 19.03 -12.91
N ALA A 109 8.98 18.46 -12.35
CA ALA A 109 10.22 19.15 -12.10
C ALA A 109 10.91 19.59 -13.39
N ALA A 110 10.99 18.73 -14.40
CA ALA A 110 11.60 19.04 -15.69
C ALA A 110 10.93 20.24 -16.35
N LEU A 111 9.60 20.27 -16.34
CA LEU A 111 8.80 21.39 -16.87
C LEU A 111 8.99 22.68 -16.06
N GLU A 112 9.05 22.59 -14.75
CA GLU A 112 9.16 23.77 -13.88
C GLU A 112 10.56 24.36 -13.89
N LEU A 113 11.59 23.51 -13.93
CA LEU A 113 12.98 23.93 -13.88
C LEU A 113 13.57 24.23 -15.27
N GLY A 114 12.84 23.85 -16.33
CA GLY A 114 13.33 24.04 -17.71
C GLY A 114 14.56 23.18 -18.04
N VAL A 115 14.69 21.99 -17.42
CA VAL A 115 15.82 21.09 -17.62
C VAL A 115 15.38 19.75 -18.19
N ALA A 116 16.27 19.06 -18.88
CA ALA A 116 15.97 17.74 -19.41
C ALA A 116 15.72 16.73 -18.28
N LEU A 117 14.75 15.84 -18.47
CA LEU A 117 14.40 14.80 -17.50
C LEU A 117 15.61 13.93 -17.11
N SER A 118 16.46 13.61 -18.09
CA SER A 118 17.67 12.81 -17.88
C SER A 118 18.76 13.50 -17.05
N ALA A 119 18.66 14.81 -16.84
CA ALA A 119 19.59 15.59 -16.01
C ALA A 119 19.13 15.71 -14.56
N LEU A 120 17.93 15.20 -14.24
CA LEU A 120 17.36 15.24 -12.89
C LEU A 120 17.75 14.01 -12.09
N THR A 121 17.98 14.21 -10.81
CA THR A 121 18.23 13.15 -9.82
C THR A 121 17.29 13.31 -8.64
N THR A 122 16.95 12.18 -7.98
CA THR A 122 16.10 12.15 -6.80
C THR A 122 16.91 11.73 -5.57
N ARG A 123 16.68 12.38 -4.45
CA ARG A 123 17.24 11.98 -3.17
C ARG A 123 16.44 12.57 -2.02
N ALA A 124 16.03 11.74 -1.08
CA ALA A 124 15.33 12.13 0.15
C ALA A 124 14.17 13.11 -0.10
N GLY A 125 13.35 12.84 -1.13
CA GLY A 125 12.18 13.68 -1.46
C GLY A 125 12.51 15.00 -2.14
N VAL A 126 13.74 15.16 -2.63
CA VAL A 126 14.18 16.33 -3.40
C VAL A 126 14.62 15.91 -4.79
N ILE A 127 14.16 16.63 -5.78
CA ILE A 127 14.63 16.52 -7.17
C ILE A 127 15.62 17.64 -7.41
N SER A 128 16.80 17.29 -7.90
CA SER A 128 17.89 18.23 -8.18
C SER A 128 18.31 18.12 -9.64
N GLY A 129 18.69 19.27 -10.21
CA GLY A 129 19.17 19.40 -11.59
C GLY A 129 20.48 20.18 -11.69
N PRO A 130 21.01 20.36 -12.90
CA PRO A 130 22.20 21.15 -13.17
C PRO A 130 22.07 22.58 -12.65
N GLY A 131 23.21 23.19 -12.29
CA GLY A 131 23.23 24.58 -11.80
C GLY A 131 22.69 24.75 -10.38
N GLY A 132 22.50 23.67 -9.63
CA GLY A 132 22.02 23.70 -8.23
C GLY A 132 20.53 23.97 -8.08
N VAL A 133 19.75 23.88 -9.17
CA VAL A 133 18.29 24.01 -9.09
C VAL A 133 17.69 22.78 -8.44
N SER A 134 16.64 22.96 -7.62
CA SER A 134 15.97 21.86 -6.93
C SER A 134 14.52 22.17 -6.61
N ARG A 135 13.73 21.11 -6.39
CA ARG A 135 12.35 21.17 -5.87
C ARG A 135 12.11 19.99 -4.96
N THR A 136 11.33 20.21 -3.92
CA THR A 136 10.84 19.12 -3.08
C THR A 136 9.64 18.43 -3.75
N TYR A 137 9.38 17.19 -3.37
CA TYR A 137 8.19 16.46 -3.83
C TYR A 137 6.89 17.19 -3.46
N GLY A 138 6.82 17.75 -2.24
CA GLY A 138 5.65 18.50 -1.80
C GLY A 138 5.35 19.74 -2.66
N GLN A 139 6.40 20.45 -3.13
CA GLN A 139 6.22 21.58 -4.04
C GLN A 139 5.68 21.17 -5.41
N LEU A 140 5.97 19.93 -5.84
CA LEU A 140 5.59 19.40 -7.15
C LEU A 140 4.29 18.60 -7.12
N ALA A 141 3.81 18.20 -5.95
CA ALA A 141 2.70 17.26 -5.80
C ALA A 141 1.45 17.66 -6.60
N ALA A 142 1.01 18.91 -6.47
CA ALA A 142 -0.17 19.40 -7.20
C ALA A 142 0.02 19.41 -8.73
N LYS A 143 1.21 19.71 -9.21
CA LYS A 143 1.54 19.69 -10.65
C LYS A 143 1.66 18.26 -11.18
N ALA A 144 2.27 17.38 -10.39
CA ALA A 144 2.40 15.97 -10.75
C ALA A 144 1.04 15.24 -10.81
N ALA A 145 0.08 15.65 -9.97
CA ALA A 145 -1.28 15.10 -9.93
C ALA A 145 -2.23 15.70 -10.98
N SER A 146 -1.78 16.67 -11.79
CA SER A 146 -2.67 17.32 -12.75
C SER A 146 -3.08 16.35 -13.87
N ALA A 147 -4.33 16.50 -14.36
CA ALA A 147 -4.89 15.67 -15.43
C ALA A 147 -4.13 15.76 -16.77
N THR A 148 -3.23 16.74 -16.90
CA THR A 148 -2.36 16.92 -18.06
C THR A 148 -1.10 16.07 -18.00
N THR A 149 -0.86 15.35 -16.89
CA THR A 149 0.26 14.43 -16.76
C THR A 149 0.09 13.30 -17.76
N ARG A 150 0.99 13.21 -18.72
CA ARG A 150 0.98 12.16 -19.75
C ARG A 150 1.36 10.82 -19.12
N ALA A 151 0.98 9.72 -19.80
CA ALA A 151 1.48 8.39 -19.45
C ALA A 151 3.00 8.41 -19.36
N VAL A 152 3.53 7.99 -18.22
CA VAL A 152 4.97 7.98 -17.94
C VAL A 152 5.47 6.56 -18.16
N SER A 153 6.44 6.43 -19.06
CA SER A 153 7.23 5.20 -19.10
C SER A 153 8.17 5.21 -17.89
N VAL A 154 8.05 4.25 -17.00
CA VAL A 154 8.86 4.20 -15.80
C VAL A 154 9.75 2.97 -15.79
N THR A 155 10.95 3.14 -15.23
CA THR A 155 11.88 2.05 -14.96
C THR A 155 11.93 1.85 -13.45
N LEU A 156 11.71 0.61 -13.00
CA LEU A 156 11.88 0.26 -11.61
C LEU A 156 13.36 0.37 -11.22
N LYS A 157 13.61 0.72 -9.97
CA LYS A 157 14.96 0.66 -9.40
C LYS A 157 15.52 -0.75 -9.53
N ASN A 158 16.79 -0.85 -9.90
CA ASN A 158 17.46 -2.15 -9.85
C ASN A 158 17.61 -2.60 -8.40
N THR A 159 17.38 -3.86 -8.13
CA THR A 159 17.49 -4.41 -6.77
C THR A 159 18.88 -4.25 -6.17
N SER A 160 19.92 -4.21 -6.99
CA SER A 160 21.29 -3.92 -6.55
C SER A 160 21.50 -2.47 -6.07
N ALA A 161 20.57 -1.57 -6.38
CA ALA A 161 20.58 -0.17 -5.95
C ALA A 161 19.67 0.08 -4.72
N PHE A 162 19.10 -0.96 -4.14
CA PHE A 162 18.29 -0.84 -2.94
C PHE A 162 19.14 -0.42 -1.74
N THR A 163 18.61 0.52 -0.97
CA THR A 163 19.25 1.07 0.22
C THR A 163 18.42 0.84 1.49
N LEU A 164 17.13 0.58 1.32
CA LEU A 164 16.16 0.40 2.41
C LEU A 164 15.58 -1.01 2.41
N VAL A 165 15.09 -1.49 1.28
CA VAL A 165 14.57 -2.86 1.15
C VAL A 165 15.71 -3.87 1.32
N GLY A 166 15.51 -4.86 2.19
CA GLY A 166 16.55 -5.84 2.56
C GLY A 166 17.43 -5.42 3.73
N THR A 167 17.19 -4.24 4.34
CA THR A 167 17.88 -3.81 5.55
C THR A 167 16.97 -3.89 6.78
N PRO A 168 17.53 -4.09 7.99
CA PRO A 168 16.75 -4.09 9.22
C PRO A 168 16.09 -2.73 9.44
N GLN A 169 14.76 -2.72 9.58
CA GLN A 169 13.98 -1.53 9.90
C GLN A 169 13.05 -1.78 11.08
N ASN A 170 12.86 -0.78 11.91
CA ASN A 170 11.86 -0.83 12.96
C ASN A 170 10.47 -0.78 12.33
N ARG A 171 9.53 -1.53 12.91
CA ARG A 171 8.13 -1.45 12.49
C ARG A 171 7.60 -0.04 12.70
N VAL A 172 6.88 0.50 11.71
CA VAL A 172 6.26 1.83 11.79
C VAL A 172 5.21 1.92 12.90
N ASP A 173 4.60 0.79 13.25
CA ASP A 173 3.58 0.67 14.29
C ASP A 173 4.08 0.05 15.63
N ALA A 174 5.39 -0.11 15.79
CA ALA A 174 5.97 -0.81 16.93
C ALA A 174 5.53 -0.19 18.28
N LEU A 175 5.60 1.14 18.39
CA LEU A 175 5.22 1.83 19.63
C LEU A 175 3.74 1.60 19.95
N ALA A 176 2.85 1.77 18.99
CA ALA A 176 1.41 1.53 19.18
C ALA A 176 1.13 0.07 19.58
N ALA A 177 1.87 -0.89 19.02
CA ALA A 177 1.72 -2.31 19.33
C ALA A 177 2.14 -2.61 20.78
N VAL A 178 3.32 -2.16 21.22
CA VAL A 178 3.84 -2.47 22.57
C VAL A 178 3.15 -1.70 23.69
N THR A 179 2.52 -0.57 23.37
CA THR A 179 1.75 0.24 24.34
C THR A 179 0.24 -0.09 24.36
N GLY A 180 -0.21 -1.05 23.55
CA GLY A 180 -1.63 -1.43 23.46
C GLY A 180 -2.51 -0.39 22.75
N GLN A 181 -1.90 0.59 22.08
CA GLN A 181 -2.62 1.61 21.31
C GLN A 181 -3.05 1.10 19.94
N LYS A 182 -2.34 0.11 19.39
CA LYS A 182 -2.72 -0.53 18.13
C LYS A 182 -4.00 -1.34 18.34
N LYS A 183 -5.00 -1.06 17.51
CA LYS A 183 -6.27 -1.78 17.53
C LYS A 183 -6.34 -2.77 16.38
N PHE A 184 -6.75 -3.98 16.71
CA PHE A 184 -7.12 -5.02 15.76
C PHE A 184 -8.63 -5.23 15.75
N THR A 185 -9.13 -6.05 14.82
CA THR A 185 -10.56 -6.29 14.66
C THR A 185 -11.23 -6.75 15.98
N MET A 186 -10.55 -7.59 16.77
CA MET A 186 -11.05 -8.09 18.04
C MET A 186 -11.11 -7.03 19.16
N ASP A 187 -10.40 -5.91 18.99
CA ASP A 187 -10.36 -4.80 19.95
C ASP A 187 -11.42 -3.74 19.65
N LEU A 188 -12.16 -3.91 18.54
CA LEU A 188 -13.18 -2.94 18.14
C LEU A 188 -14.46 -3.13 18.96
N VAL A 189 -14.95 -2.02 19.51
CA VAL A 189 -16.27 -1.97 20.13
C VAL A 189 -17.27 -1.51 19.09
N VAL A 190 -18.17 -2.42 18.67
CA VAL A 190 -19.24 -2.11 17.72
C VAL A 190 -20.53 -1.94 18.49
N PRO A 191 -21.12 -0.73 18.53
CA PRO A 191 -22.37 -0.50 19.26
C PRO A 191 -23.49 -1.43 18.77
N GLY A 192 -24.16 -2.10 19.70
CA GLY A 192 -25.25 -3.03 19.36
C GLY A 192 -24.82 -4.40 18.84
N ALA A 193 -23.51 -4.67 18.73
CA ALA A 193 -23.04 -6.00 18.37
C ALA A 193 -23.35 -7.00 19.52
N LEU A 194 -23.89 -8.14 19.14
CA LEU A 194 -24.17 -9.23 20.07
C LEU A 194 -23.05 -10.26 20.02
N PRO A 195 -22.67 -10.86 21.15
CA PRO A 195 -21.78 -12.00 21.18
C PRO A 195 -22.32 -13.12 20.30
N THR A 196 -21.56 -13.58 19.34
CA THR A 196 -22.02 -14.62 18.42
C THR A 196 -20.96 -15.72 18.32
N MET A 197 -21.44 -16.96 18.33
CA MET A 197 -20.60 -18.15 18.14
C MET A 197 -21.12 -18.97 16.94
N VAL A 198 -20.18 -19.48 16.16
CA VAL A 198 -20.53 -20.36 15.05
C VAL A 198 -20.86 -21.74 15.57
N CYS A 199 -22.09 -22.20 15.32
CA CYS A 199 -22.49 -23.58 15.56
C CYS A 199 -22.09 -24.40 14.31
N ARG A 200 -21.15 -25.32 14.50
CA ARG A 200 -20.67 -26.20 13.42
C ARG A 200 -21.30 -27.59 13.55
N PRO A 201 -21.57 -28.27 12.43
CA PRO A 201 -21.97 -29.66 12.45
C PRO A 201 -20.82 -30.54 12.99
N PRO A 202 -21.14 -31.69 13.63
CA PRO A 202 -20.12 -32.57 14.15
C PRO A 202 -19.31 -33.31 13.09
N THR A 203 -19.75 -33.23 11.83
CA THR A 203 -19.06 -33.86 10.69
C THR A 203 -18.74 -32.84 9.62
N LEU A 204 -17.68 -33.09 8.82
CA LEU A 204 -17.27 -32.22 7.72
C LEU A 204 -18.36 -31.99 6.67
N ASN A 205 -19.20 -33.00 6.42
CA ASN A 205 -20.26 -32.95 5.41
C ASN A 205 -21.65 -32.73 6.05
N GLY A 206 -21.71 -32.30 7.30
CA GLY A 206 -22.96 -32.02 7.96
C GLY A 206 -23.67 -30.83 7.34
N SER A 207 -24.97 -31.00 7.01
CA SER A 207 -25.84 -29.91 6.58
C SER A 207 -26.78 -29.50 7.72
N PRO A 208 -27.16 -28.23 7.81
CA PRO A 208 -28.09 -27.79 8.83
C PRO A 208 -29.47 -28.38 8.60
N HIS A 209 -30.03 -29.03 9.62
CA HIS A 209 -31.41 -29.50 9.64
C HIS A 209 -32.29 -28.44 10.32
N GLY A 210 -32.80 -27.50 9.50
CA GLY A 210 -33.70 -26.44 9.96
C GLY A 210 -33.01 -25.28 10.70
N SER A 211 -33.52 -24.08 10.54
CA SER A 211 -33.09 -22.90 11.30
C SER A 211 -33.95 -22.81 12.57
N SER A 212 -33.44 -23.21 13.71
CA SER A 212 -34.10 -22.84 14.96
C SER A 212 -33.68 -21.42 15.34
N THR A 213 -34.57 -20.47 15.22
CA THR A 213 -34.40 -19.08 15.66
C THR A 213 -34.68 -18.90 17.14
N SER A 214 -34.79 -19.96 17.93
CA SER A 214 -35.04 -19.88 19.34
C SER A 214 -33.79 -19.49 20.11
N PRO A 215 -33.77 -18.36 20.86
CA PRO A 215 -32.67 -18.05 21.76
C PRO A 215 -32.61 -19.17 22.83
N ARG A 216 -31.45 -19.80 22.98
CA ARG A 216 -31.22 -20.66 24.12
C ARG A 216 -31.07 -19.78 25.35
N SER A 217 -32.05 -19.85 26.25
CA SER A 217 -31.93 -19.33 27.60
C SER A 217 -30.80 -20.10 28.29
N GLY A 218 -29.69 -19.44 28.58
CA GLY A 218 -28.66 -19.91 29.50
C GLY A 218 -28.93 -19.42 30.89
#